data_99b4f85f146dd475fd49f2da140e413d
#
_entry.id   99b4f85f146dd475fd49f2da140e413d
#
_cell.length_a   1.000
_cell.length_b   1.000
_cell.length_c   1.000
_cell.angle_alpha   90.00
_cell.angle_beta   90.00
_cell.angle_gamma   90.00
#
_symmetry.space_group_name_H-M   'P 1'
#
loop_
_entity.id
_entity.type
_entity.pdbx_description
1 polymer ?
#
loop_
_entity_poly.entity_id
_entity_poly.type
_entity_poly.pdbx_seq_one_letter_code
_entity_poly.pdbx_strand_id
1 'polypeptide(L)'
;DKHPKLIYCSITGYGQTGPLKNKAGHDINYLALSGLASYSGRQETGPVLSGTQIADIAGGSHHAVMAVLASVIERANTGKGQYLDISMSDAAFALNTMFGASALVGEKDPGYGTEMLNGGLFYDYYKTSDDRYLSIGSLEPAFVISLLKHLGLESYLVKIANQKLDNQSQIKKVISDKIAEKTFDQWTKEFSELDACVEPVLSINEAAAHPHFIQRNMLCEAIDQNGHKIKQINTALPFKSTQNHTAGCQLGHHSREVLESLSYGDQEIDHLIQTGCIKIS
;
A
#
# COMPACT_ATOMS: atom_id res chain seq x y z
N ASP A 1 9.70 33.25 12.14
CA ASP A 1 9.15 34.43 12.83
C ASP A 1 8.31 35.36 11.95
N LYS A 2 8.44 35.30 10.60
CA LYS A 2 7.58 36.08 9.70
C LYS A 2 6.17 35.47 9.52
N HIS A 3 6.06 34.17 9.65
CA HIS A 3 4.81 33.40 9.43
C HIS A 3 4.53 32.44 10.58
N PRO A 4 4.15 32.95 11.78
CA PRO A 4 4.05 32.13 12.98
C PRO A 4 2.95 31.05 12.93
N LYS A 5 2.03 31.16 11.97
CA LYS A 5 0.95 30.19 11.74
C LYS A 5 1.25 29.18 10.64
N LEU A 6 2.42 29.26 10.00
CA LEU A 6 2.79 28.36 8.92
C LEU A 6 2.99 26.94 9.46
N ILE A 7 2.36 25.96 8.82
CA ILE A 7 2.67 24.54 8.96
C ILE A 7 3.57 24.20 7.79
N TYR A 8 4.83 23.84 8.09
CA TYR A 8 5.82 23.47 7.08
C TYR A 8 6.13 21.97 7.22
N CYS A 9 5.82 21.19 6.19
CA CYS A 9 6.04 19.75 6.17
C CYS A 9 7.13 19.37 5.17
N SER A 10 8.21 18.76 5.66
CA SER A 10 9.25 18.12 4.86
C SER A 10 9.01 16.63 4.83
N ILE A 11 8.88 16.04 3.64
CA ILE A 11 8.81 14.58 3.45
C ILE A 11 10.11 14.16 2.79
N THR A 12 10.89 13.29 3.44
CA THR A 12 12.19 12.85 2.95
C THR A 12 12.42 11.37 3.25
N GLY A 13 13.43 10.79 2.60
CA GLY A 13 13.75 9.38 2.78
C GLY A 13 14.17 9.03 4.20
N TYR A 14 15.06 9.85 4.78
CA TYR A 14 15.71 9.54 6.05
C TYR A 14 15.55 10.65 7.10
N GLY A 15 14.67 11.63 6.89
CA GLY A 15 14.48 12.76 7.77
C GLY A 15 15.51 13.88 7.53
N GLN A 16 15.27 15.03 8.19
CA GLN A 16 16.13 16.21 8.12
C GLN A 16 17.27 16.18 9.15
N THR A 17 17.28 15.20 10.02
CA THR A 17 18.27 14.99 11.07
C THR A 17 18.92 13.61 10.94
N GLY A 18 19.84 13.28 11.85
CA GLY A 18 20.50 11.97 11.88
C GLY A 18 21.58 11.77 10.81
N PRO A 19 22.26 10.60 10.84
CA PRO A 19 23.44 10.34 10.02
C PRO A 19 23.15 10.17 8.52
N LEU A 20 21.90 9.87 8.15
CA LEU A 20 21.49 9.59 6.77
C LEU A 20 20.77 10.77 6.09
N LYS A 21 20.63 11.91 6.74
CA LYS A 21 19.86 13.07 6.24
C LYS A 21 20.21 13.53 4.83
N ASN A 22 21.45 13.32 4.40
CA ASN A 22 21.94 13.71 3.07
C ASN A 22 22.06 12.52 2.11
N LYS A 23 21.61 11.33 2.51
CA LYS A 23 21.70 10.13 1.69
C LYS A 23 20.50 10.02 0.75
N ALA A 24 20.75 9.67 -0.50
CA ALA A 24 19.68 9.33 -1.44
C ALA A 24 19.16 7.91 -1.17
N GLY A 25 17.87 7.70 -1.45
CA GLY A 25 17.20 6.41 -1.35
C GLY A 25 15.85 6.42 -2.03
N HIS A 26 15.30 5.25 -2.20
CA HIS A 26 13.95 5.00 -2.68
C HIS A 26 13.23 4.04 -1.74
N ASP A 27 11.96 3.80 -1.95
CA ASP A 27 11.08 2.94 -1.15
C ASP A 27 11.74 1.65 -0.66
N ILE A 28 12.32 0.89 -1.57
CA ILE A 28 13.00 -0.38 -1.28
C ILE A 28 14.15 -0.22 -0.25
N ASN A 29 14.87 0.92 -0.28
CA ASN A 29 15.96 1.18 0.66
C ASN A 29 15.43 1.47 2.06
N TYR A 30 14.30 2.16 2.16
CA TYR A 30 13.64 2.45 3.43
C TYR A 30 13.05 1.18 4.05
N LEU A 31 12.42 0.32 3.24
CA LEU A 31 11.92 -1.00 3.68
C LEU A 31 13.06 -1.92 4.14
N ALA A 32 14.18 -1.91 3.45
CA ALA A 32 15.34 -2.72 3.83
C ALA A 32 15.96 -2.24 5.14
N LEU A 33 16.18 -0.92 5.28
CA LEU A 33 16.80 -0.35 6.48
C LEU A 33 15.90 -0.47 7.71
N SER A 34 14.59 -0.34 7.54
CA SER A 34 13.61 -0.43 8.63
C SER A 34 13.42 -1.84 9.19
N GLY A 35 13.96 -2.86 8.57
CA GLY A 35 13.76 -4.25 8.96
C GLY A 35 12.52 -4.93 8.34
N LEU A 36 11.59 -4.19 7.74
CA LEU A 36 10.39 -4.78 7.12
C LEU A 36 10.71 -5.83 6.05
N ALA A 37 11.77 -5.60 5.26
CA ALA A 37 12.19 -6.54 4.23
C ALA A 37 12.80 -7.83 4.79
N SER A 38 13.25 -7.86 6.06
CA SER A 38 13.91 -9.04 6.65
C SER A 38 12.97 -10.22 6.87
N TYR A 39 11.66 -9.98 6.92
CA TYR A 39 10.63 -11.01 7.06
C TYR A 39 9.53 -10.93 5.99
N SER A 40 9.67 -10.05 5.01
CA SER A 40 8.77 -9.94 3.84
C SER A 40 9.37 -10.67 2.65
N GLY A 41 9.10 -11.97 2.53
CA GLY A 41 9.69 -12.78 1.48
C GLY A 41 9.49 -14.28 1.63
N ARG A 42 10.34 -15.04 0.95
CA ARG A 42 10.36 -16.49 0.96
C ARG A 42 11.73 -16.99 1.42
N GLN A 43 11.77 -18.14 2.08
CA GLN A 43 13.02 -18.75 2.53
C GLN A 43 13.95 -19.07 1.36
N GLU A 44 13.38 -19.47 0.22
CA GLU A 44 14.12 -19.89 -0.97
C GLU A 44 14.65 -18.73 -1.80
N THR A 45 13.98 -17.58 -1.77
CA THR A 45 14.29 -16.45 -2.66
C THR A 45 14.70 -15.16 -1.94
N GLY A 46 14.53 -15.13 -0.61
CA GLY A 46 14.76 -13.92 0.19
C GLY A 46 13.64 -12.89 0.08
N PRO A 47 13.95 -11.60 0.24
CA PRO A 47 12.95 -10.54 0.23
C PRO A 47 12.26 -10.41 -1.13
N VAL A 48 10.96 -10.10 -1.12
CA VAL A 48 10.18 -9.85 -2.33
C VAL A 48 9.85 -8.38 -2.46
N LEU A 49 9.74 -7.92 -3.72
CA LEU A 49 9.29 -6.56 -4.00
C LEU A 49 7.78 -6.43 -3.79
N SER A 50 7.37 -5.37 -3.12
CA SER A 50 5.99 -4.92 -3.18
C SER A 50 5.69 -4.35 -4.58
N GLY A 51 4.53 -4.61 -5.13
CA GLY A 51 4.08 -4.02 -6.39
C GLY A 51 3.75 -2.53 -6.27
N THR A 52 3.72 -1.98 -5.06
CA THR A 52 3.49 -0.57 -4.75
C THR A 52 4.49 -0.07 -3.72
N GLN A 53 4.66 1.24 -3.63
CA GLN A 53 5.61 1.89 -2.74
C GLN A 53 5.02 2.04 -1.33
N ILE A 54 5.34 1.10 -0.45
CA ILE A 54 4.79 1.05 0.92
C ILE A 54 5.40 2.16 1.79
N ALA A 55 6.73 2.33 1.76
CA ALA A 55 7.38 3.35 2.57
C ALA A 55 7.05 4.77 2.09
N ASP A 56 6.96 4.99 0.76
CA ASP A 56 6.63 6.31 0.20
C ASP A 56 5.16 6.68 0.47
N ILE A 57 4.24 5.73 0.36
CA ILE A 57 2.80 5.99 0.48
C ILE A 57 2.36 5.87 1.94
N ALA A 58 2.43 4.69 2.54
CA ALA A 58 2.00 4.49 3.92
C ALA A 58 2.94 5.17 4.91
N GLY A 59 4.24 5.13 4.65
CA GLY A 59 5.25 5.80 5.46
C GLY A 59 5.25 7.33 5.26
N GLY A 60 5.51 7.80 4.06
CA GLY A 60 5.64 9.22 3.76
C GLY A 60 4.30 9.95 3.67
N SER A 61 3.53 9.65 2.63
CA SER A 61 2.34 10.45 2.28
C SER A 61 1.26 10.41 3.36
N HIS A 62 0.89 9.22 3.86
CA HIS A 62 -0.16 9.11 4.88
C HIS A 62 0.27 9.74 6.21
N HIS A 63 1.52 9.52 6.66
CA HIS A 63 2.03 10.15 7.88
C HIS A 63 2.10 11.67 7.75
N ALA A 64 2.49 12.19 6.58
CA ALA A 64 2.49 13.62 6.34
C ALA A 64 1.09 14.23 6.44
N VAL A 65 0.09 13.62 5.80
CA VAL A 65 -1.30 14.09 5.88
C VAL A 65 -1.81 14.03 7.32
N MET A 66 -1.58 12.94 8.05
CA MET A 66 -1.97 12.83 9.46
C MET A 66 -1.32 13.92 10.33
N ALA A 67 -0.02 14.15 10.16
CA ALA A 67 0.71 15.17 10.91
C ALA A 67 0.24 16.58 10.57
N VAL A 68 -0.01 16.89 9.29
CA VAL A 68 -0.56 18.19 8.86
C VAL A 68 -1.95 18.42 9.45
N LEU A 69 -2.85 17.41 9.39
CA LEU A 69 -4.20 17.55 9.96
C LEU A 69 -4.16 17.74 11.47
N ALA A 70 -3.31 17.00 12.19
CA ALA A 70 -3.10 17.19 13.63
C ALA A 70 -2.59 18.61 13.93
N SER A 71 -1.64 19.10 13.12
CA SER A 71 -1.10 20.45 13.25
C SER A 71 -2.12 21.56 12.95
N VAL A 72 -3.05 21.32 12.03
CA VAL A 72 -4.18 22.25 11.75
C VAL A 72 -5.09 22.37 12.98
N ILE A 73 -5.39 21.22 13.63
CA ILE A 73 -6.20 21.19 14.85
C ILE A 73 -5.47 21.91 16.00
N GLU A 74 -4.17 21.62 16.19
CA GLU A 74 -3.37 22.27 17.22
C GLU A 74 -3.24 23.77 16.98
N ARG A 75 -3.02 24.19 15.73
CA ARG A 75 -2.98 25.62 15.36
C ARG A 75 -4.27 26.36 15.67
N ALA A 76 -5.43 25.69 15.54
CA ALA A 76 -6.71 26.30 15.88
C ALA A 76 -6.78 26.66 17.38
N ASN A 77 -6.14 25.87 18.25
CA ASN A 77 -6.11 26.09 19.70
C ASN A 77 -4.97 27.02 20.14
N THR A 78 -3.79 26.92 19.51
CA THR A 78 -2.57 27.64 19.96
C THR A 78 -2.29 28.91 19.16
N GLY A 79 -2.87 29.07 17.98
CA GLY A 79 -2.57 30.14 17.03
C GLY A 79 -1.21 29.99 16.34
N LYS A 80 -0.48 28.88 16.57
CA LYS A 80 0.88 28.64 16.05
C LYS A 80 0.91 27.48 15.07
N GLY A 81 1.65 27.63 13.98
CA GLY A 81 2.06 26.55 13.09
C GLY A 81 3.27 25.83 13.64
N GLN A 82 3.75 24.84 12.90
CA GLN A 82 4.93 24.06 13.28
C GLN A 82 5.67 23.48 12.07
N TYR A 83 6.90 23.07 12.30
CA TYR A 83 7.69 22.32 11.35
C TYR A 83 7.50 20.83 11.57
N LEU A 84 7.22 20.10 10.48
CA LEU A 84 7.00 18.66 10.47
C LEU A 84 8.10 18.01 9.63
N ASP A 85 8.91 17.19 10.26
CA ASP A 85 9.92 16.36 9.61
C ASP A 85 9.38 14.93 9.48
N ILE A 86 8.99 14.55 8.27
CA ILE A 86 8.45 13.23 7.96
C ILE A 86 9.52 12.42 7.23
N SER A 87 10.06 11.43 7.94
CA SER A 87 11.04 10.48 7.42
C SER A 87 10.31 9.20 6.97
N MET A 88 10.44 8.84 5.70
CA MET A 88 9.85 7.60 5.17
C MET A 88 10.45 6.36 5.81
N SER A 89 11.74 6.37 6.15
CA SER A 89 12.39 5.26 6.85
C SER A 89 11.91 5.10 8.30
N ASP A 90 11.66 6.21 9.01
CA ASP A 90 11.18 6.15 10.39
C ASP A 90 9.74 5.64 10.43
N ALA A 91 8.91 6.12 9.51
CA ALA A 91 7.55 5.66 9.38
C ALA A 91 7.48 4.18 8.96
N ALA A 92 8.35 3.73 8.04
CA ALA A 92 8.50 2.32 7.71
C ALA A 92 8.95 1.49 8.93
N PHE A 93 9.88 2.00 9.74
CA PHE A 93 10.29 1.35 10.98
C PHE A 93 9.11 1.21 11.97
N ALA A 94 8.27 2.24 12.07
CA ALA A 94 7.08 2.20 12.93
C ALA A 94 6.02 1.15 12.50
N LEU A 95 6.01 0.73 11.23
CA LEU A 95 5.13 -0.36 10.77
C LEU A 95 5.52 -1.74 11.34
N ASN A 96 6.71 -1.90 11.92
CA ASN A 96 7.12 -3.15 12.57
C ASN A 96 6.42 -3.41 13.93
N THR A 97 5.45 -2.61 14.35
CA THR A 97 4.89 -2.64 15.71
C THR A 97 4.51 -4.04 16.18
N MET A 98 3.95 -4.89 15.32
CA MET A 98 3.50 -6.22 15.71
C MET A 98 4.68 -7.17 16.00
N PHE A 99 5.53 -7.44 15.03
CA PHE A 99 6.64 -8.40 15.16
C PHE A 99 7.88 -7.77 15.79
N GLY A 100 8.12 -6.47 15.57
CA GLY A 100 9.22 -5.75 16.14
C GLY A 100 9.12 -5.61 17.65
N ALA A 101 7.91 -5.49 18.21
CA ALA A 101 7.73 -5.45 19.66
C ALA A 101 8.24 -6.74 20.33
N SER A 102 7.93 -7.89 19.75
CA SER A 102 8.40 -9.21 20.23
C SER A 102 9.93 -9.33 20.13
N ALA A 103 10.50 -8.98 18.98
CA ALA A 103 11.95 -9.00 18.78
C ALA A 103 12.71 -8.10 19.78
N LEU A 104 12.19 -6.88 20.05
CA LEU A 104 12.83 -5.91 20.94
C LEU A 104 12.79 -6.29 22.42
N VAL A 105 11.88 -7.17 22.85
CA VAL A 105 11.86 -7.70 24.23
C VAL A 105 12.72 -8.96 24.41
N GLY A 106 13.53 -9.32 23.42
CA GLY A 106 14.50 -10.41 23.49
C GLY A 106 14.02 -11.74 22.93
N GLU A 107 12.92 -11.74 22.19
CA GLU A 107 12.51 -12.89 21.39
C GLU A 107 13.30 -12.95 20.09
N LYS A 108 13.06 -14.01 19.32
CA LYS A 108 13.73 -14.21 18.03
C LYS A 108 13.20 -13.20 17.00
N ASP A 109 14.10 -12.66 16.18
CA ASP A 109 13.71 -11.87 15.02
C ASP A 109 12.78 -12.67 14.09
N PRO A 110 11.73 -12.03 13.53
CA PRO A 110 10.88 -12.67 12.53
C PRO A 110 11.69 -13.00 11.27
N GLY A 111 11.40 -14.14 10.66
CA GLY A 111 12.05 -14.60 9.44
C GLY A 111 11.06 -14.81 8.29
N TYR A 112 11.59 -15.14 7.12
CA TYR A 112 10.74 -15.43 5.94
C TYR A 112 9.89 -16.68 6.16
N GLY A 113 8.58 -16.52 6.10
CA GLY A 113 7.61 -17.61 6.22
C GLY A 113 7.56 -18.28 7.60
N THR A 114 8.12 -17.65 8.63
CA THR A 114 8.15 -18.18 10.01
C THR A 114 7.03 -17.67 10.88
N GLU A 115 6.42 -16.56 10.50
CA GLU A 115 5.38 -15.91 11.27
C GLU A 115 3.98 -16.23 10.72
N MET A 116 2.97 -16.04 11.56
CA MET A 116 1.58 -16.31 11.22
C MET A 116 1.12 -15.58 9.95
N LEU A 117 1.59 -14.34 9.74
CA LEU A 117 1.13 -13.44 8.68
C LEU A 117 2.12 -13.26 7.52
N ASN A 118 3.14 -14.10 7.39
CA ASN A 118 4.15 -13.93 6.35
C ASN A 118 4.49 -15.21 5.56
N GLY A 119 3.50 -16.05 5.30
CA GLY A 119 3.67 -17.27 4.52
C GLY A 119 3.41 -18.55 5.32
N GLY A 120 2.71 -18.45 6.46
CA GLY A 120 2.23 -19.58 7.24
C GLY A 120 1.23 -20.45 6.48
N LEU A 121 0.84 -21.57 7.09
CA LEU A 121 -0.03 -22.59 6.49
C LEU A 121 -1.35 -22.02 5.93
N PHE A 122 -1.97 -21.11 6.66
CA PHE A 122 -3.27 -20.50 6.33
C PHE A 122 -3.17 -19.00 6.02
N TYR A 123 -1.97 -18.52 5.68
CA TYR A 123 -1.75 -17.14 5.28
C TYR A 123 -0.71 -17.07 4.17
N ASP A 124 -1.13 -17.46 2.96
CA ASP A 124 -0.25 -17.48 1.79
C ASP A 124 -1.03 -17.47 0.48
N TYR A 125 -0.30 -17.40 -0.62
CA TYR A 125 -0.81 -17.53 -1.98
C TYR A 125 -0.63 -18.96 -2.50
N TYR A 126 -1.69 -19.51 -3.10
CA TYR A 126 -1.73 -20.85 -3.65
C TYR A 126 -2.03 -20.84 -5.13
N LYS A 127 -1.26 -21.59 -5.90
CA LYS A 127 -1.30 -21.59 -7.35
C LYS A 127 -2.38 -22.52 -7.88
N THR A 128 -3.20 -22.05 -8.81
CA THR A 128 -4.25 -22.81 -9.51
C THR A 128 -3.69 -23.57 -10.70
N SER A 129 -4.49 -24.48 -11.32
CA SER A 129 -4.07 -25.30 -12.46
C SER A 129 -3.70 -24.50 -13.72
N ASP A 130 -4.16 -23.27 -13.83
CA ASP A 130 -3.95 -22.32 -14.94
C ASP A 130 -2.96 -21.20 -14.58
N ASP A 131 -2.03 -21.49 -13.65
CA ASP A 131 -0.93 -20.60 -13.24
C ASP A 131 -1.35 -19.28 -12.62
N ARG A 132 -2.59 -19.15 -12.15
CA ARG A 132 -3.08 -18.02 -11.36
C ARG A 132 -2.99 -18.31 -9.87
N TYR A 133 -3.42 -17.37 -9.01
CA TYR A 133 -3.27 -17.52 -7.58
C TYR A 133 -4.56 -17.18 -6.82
N LEU A 134 -4.76 -17.91 -5.70
CA LEU A 134 -5.68 -17.53 -4.64
C LEU A 134 -4.89 -17.10 -3.42
N SER A 135 -5.40 -16.14 -2.67
CA SER A 135 -4.94 -15.84 -1.32
C SER A 135 -5.77 -16.67 -0.33
N ILE A 136 -5.11 -17.28 0.64
CA ILE A 136 -5.76 -17.93 1.78
C ILE A 136 -5.32 -17.20 3.03
N GLY A 137 -6.28 -16.63 3.79
CA GLY A 137 -6.08 -15.93 5.05
C GLY A 137 -6.91 -16.53 6.19
N SER A 138 -7.15 -17.84 6.18
CA SER A 138 -8.03 -18.58 7.11
C SER A 138 -7.36 -18.80 8.47
N LEU A 139 -7.20 -17.77 9.28
CA LEU A 139 -6.48 -17.85 10.56
C LEU A 139 -7.34 -18.37 11.71
N GLU A 140 -8.60 -17.96 11.77
CA GLU A 140 -9.51 -18.37 12.84
C GLU A 140 -10.03 -19.80 12.63
N PRO A 141 -10.25 -20.56 13.72
CA PRO A 141 -10.68 -21.99 13.63
C PRO A 141 -11.91 -22.21 12.74
N ALA A 142 -12.87 -21.30 12.75
CA ALA A 142 -14.08 -21.40 11.93
C ALA A 142 -13.75 -21.38 10.43
N PHE A 143 -12.88 -20.46 9.99
CA PHE A 143 -12.45 -20.36 8.60
C PHE A 143 -11.56 -21.51 8.16
N VAL A 144 -10.65 -21.99 9.05
CA VAL A 144 -9.86 -23.20 8.80
C VAL A 144 -10.76 -24.41 8.58
N ILE A 145 -11.77 -24.60 9.42
CA ILE A 145 -12.73 -25.70 9.29
C ILE A 145 -13.52 -25.58 7.99
N SER A 146 -14.02 -24.39 7.67
CA SER A 146 -14.76 -24.11 6.43
C SER A 146 -13.90 -24.42 5.20
N LEU A 147 -12.67 -23.90 5.15
CA LEU A 147 -11.71 -24.16 4.09
C LEU A 147 -11.43 -25.66 3.91
N LEU A 148 -11.01 -26.36 4.97
CA LEU A 148 -10.61 -27.77 4.88
C LEU A 148 -11.79 -28.69 4.52
N LYS A 149 -13.00 -28.40 5.00
CA LYS A 149 -14.21 -29.10 4.57
C LYS A 149 -14.48 -28.92 3.09
N HIS A 150 -14.40 -27.67 2.60
CA HIS A 150 -14.63 -27.37 1.19
C HIS A 150 -13.60 -28.05 0.28
N LEU A 151 -12.36 -28.16 0.74
CA LEU A 151 -11.29 -28.86 0.02
C LEU A 151 -11.34 -30.39 0.16
N GLY A 152 -12.23 -30.97 0.99
CA GLY A 152 -12.27 -32.40 1.28
C GLY A 152 -11.06 -32.89 2.11
N LEU A 153 -10.55 -32.01 2.98
CA LEU A 153 -9.35 -32.23 3.79
C LEU A 153 -9.62 -32.25 5.31
N GLU A 154 -10.85 -32.58 5.72
CA GLU A 154 -11.27 -32.59 7.14
C GLU A 154 -10.42 -33.49 8.02
N SER A 155 -9.89 -34.57 7.46
CA SER A 155 -9.00 -35.52 8.19
C SER A 155 -7.74 -34.85 8.74
N TYR A 156 -7.37 -33.67 8.19
CA TYR A 156 -6.22 -32.88 8.67
C TYR A 156 -6.53 -31.99 9.88
N LEU A 157 -7.81 -31.76 10.22
CA LEU A 157 -8.20 -30.94 11.37
C LEU A 157 -7.59 -31.46 12.68
N VAL A 158 -7.59 -32.79 12.90
CA VAL A 158 -7.00 -33.38 14.10
C VAL A 158 -5.48 -33.19 14.15
N LYS A 159 -4.80 -33.27 13.00
CA LYS A 159 -3.35 -33.06 12.91
C LYS A 159 -2.97 -31.60 13.21
N ILE A 160 -3.78 -30.66 12.76
CA ILE A 160 -3.60 -29.22 12.98
C ILE A 160 -3.84 -28.90 14.46
N ALA A 161 -4.93 -29.40 15.06
CA ALA A 161 -5.26 -29.19 16.46
C ALA A 161 -4.17 -29.70 17.43
N ASN A 162 -3.47 -30.76 17.06
CA ASN A 162 -2.39 -31.35 17.86
C ASN A 162 -1.04 -30.58 17.76
N GLN A 163 -0.99 -29.44 17.07
CA GLN A 163 0.14 -28.49 16.98
C GLN A 163 1.53 -29.12 16.75
N LYS A 164 1.64 -30.27 16.11
CA LYS A 164 2.94 -30.78 15.71
C LYS A 164 3.45 -30.02 14.53
N LEU A 165 4.32 -29.04 14.78
CA LEU A 165 4.96 -28.12 13.81
C LEU A 165 5.59 -28.86 12.63
N ASP A 166 6.07 -30.08 12.82
CA ASP A 166 6.67 -30.93 11.77
C ASP A 166 5.71 -31.27 10.61
N ASN A 167 4.41 -31.00 10.78
CA ASN A 167 3.39 -31.30 9.77
C ASN A 167 2.94 -30.09 8.94
N GLN A 168 3.38 -28.87 9.26
CA GLN A 168 2.88 -27.66 8.56
C GLN A 168 3.25 -27.65 7.08
N SER A 169 4.49 -27.95 6.73
CA SER A 169 4.94 -28.03 5.34
C SER A 169 4.20 -29.09 4.54
N GLN A 170 3.93 -30.25 5.17
CA GLN A 170 3.16 -31.32 4.54
C GLN A 170 1.70 -30.91 4.30
N ILE A 171 1.05 -30.28 5.27
CA ILE A 171 -0.34 -29.81 5.12
C ILE A 171 -0.40 -28.69 4.09
N LYS A 172 0.55 -27.77 4.10
CA LYS A 172 0.67 -26.71 3.09
C LYS A 172 0.79 -27.28 1.68
N LYS A 173 1.60 -28.33 1.52
CA LYS A 173 1.72 -29.05 0.25
C LYS A 173 0.39 -29.67 -0.18
N VAL A 174 -0.33 -30.34 0.70
CA VAL A 174 -1.64 -30.97 0.40
C VAL A 174 -2.66 -29.91 -0.02
N ILE A 175 -2.72 -28.75 0.65
CA ILE A 175 -3.58 -27.63 0.24
C ILE A 175 -3.16 -27.12 -1.14
N SER A 176 -1.86 -26.97 -1.37
CA SER A 176 -1.32 -26.53 -2.66
C SER A 176 -1.69 -27.49 -3.80
N ASP A 177 -1.49 -28.81 -3.57
CA ASP A 177 -1.85 -29.84 -4.53
C ASP A 177 -3.35 -29.81 -4.84
N LYS A 178 -4.19 -29.58 -3.82
CA LYS A 178 -5.64 -29.49 -3.96
C LYS A 178 -6.09 -28.25 -4.75
N ILE A 179 -5.52 -27.10 -4.47
CA ILE A 179 -5.81 -25.86 -5.20
C ILE A 179 -5.38 -25.99 -6.67
N ALA A 180 -4.28 -26.70 -6.95
CA ALA A 180 -3.80 -26.95 -8.31
C ALA A 180 -4.69 -27.89 -9.15
N GLU A 181 -5.73 -28.52 -8.55
CA GLU A 181 -6.65 -29.39 -9.30
C GLU A 181 -7.65 -28.62 -10.18
N LYS A 182 -7.94 -27.34 -9.89
CA LYS A 182 -8.94 -26.55 -10.60
C LYS A 182 -8.37 -25.22 -11.10
N THR A 183 -9.05 -24.63 -12.07
CA THR A 183 -8.71 -23.31 -12.60
C THR A 183 -9.08 -22.20 -11.62
N PHE A 184 -8.49 -21.04 -11.84
CA PHE A 184 -8.78 -19.82 -11.11
C PHE A 184 -10.28 -19.48 -11.09
N ASP A 185 -10.93 -19.53 -12.24
CA ASP A 185 -12.37 -19.20 -12.36
C ASP A 185 -13.25 -20.19 -11.59
N GLN A 186 -12.90 -21.48 -11.63
CA GLN A 186 -13.63 -22.52 -10.90
C GLN A 186 -13.55 -22.25 -9.38
N TRP A 187 -12.35 -22.00 -8.86
CA TRP A 187 -12.17 -21.70 -7.44
C TRP A 187 -12.81 -20.37 -7.04
N THR A 188 -12.67 -19.33 -7.87
CA THR A 188 -13.30 -18.01 -7.61
C THR A 188 -14.81 -18.17 -7.44
N LYS A 189 -15.45 -18.94 -8.30
CA LYS A 189 -16.88 -19.23 -8.21
C LYS A 189 -17.23 -20.02 -6.95
N GLU A 190 -16.46 -21.05 -6.60
CA GLU A 190 -16.74 -21.89 -5.43
C GLU A 190 -16.54 -21.13 -4.11
N PHE A 191 -15.49 -20.29 -4.01
CA PHE A 191 -15.21 -19.53 -2.81
C PHE A 191 -16.06 -18.26 -2.68
N SER A 192 -16.70 -17.76 -3.75
CA SER A 192 -17.57 -16.57 -3.67
C SER A 192 -18.76 -16.74 -2.71
N GLU A 193 -19.20 -17.96 -2.50
CA GLU A 193 -20.33 -18.30 -1.61
C GLU A 193 -19.88 -18.83 -0.24
N LEU A 194 -18.56 -18.89 -0.01
CA LEU A 194 -17.98 -19.53 1.18
C LEU A 194 -17.22 -18.51 2.04
N ASP A 195 -17.62 -18.37 3.29
CA ASP A 195 -16.88 -17.57 4.26
C ASP A 195 -15.70 -18.39 4.83
N ALA A 196 -14.56 -18.28 4.15
CA ALA A 196 -13.32 -19.00 4.48
C ALA A 196 -12.06 -18.14 4.35
N CYS A 197 -12.19 -16.82 4.21
CA CYS A 197 -11.07 -15.89 3.98
C CYS A 197 -10.19 -16.31 2.79
N VAL A 198 -10.82 -16.65 1.67
CA VAL A 198 -10.14 -17.02 0.42
C VAL A 198 -10.60 -16.06 -0.66
N GLU A 199 -9.62 -15.40 -1.32
CA GLU A 199 -9.91 -14.43 -2.37
C GLU A 199 -9.03 -14.67 -3.61
N PRO A 200 -9.55 -14.42 -4.82
CA PRO A 200 -8.75 -14.49 -6.03
C PRO A 200 -7.74 -13.34 -6.09
N VAL A 201 -6.52 -13.61 -6.57
CA VAL A 201 -5.55 -12.56 -6.88
C VAL A 201 -5.90 -11.96 -8.25
N LEU A 202 -6.65 -10.89 -8.22
CA LEU A 202 -7.14 -10.20 -9.43
C LEU A 202 -6.06 -9.30 -10.04
N SER A 203 -6.06 -9.17 -11.35
CA SER A 203 -5.39 -8.06 -12.03
C SER A 203 -6.11 -6.73 -11.72
N ILE A 204 -5.44 -5.61 -11.98
CA ILE A 204 -6.05 -4.27 -11.77
C ILE A 204 -7.33 -4.10 -12.60
N ASN A 205 -7.36 -4.60 -13.84
CA ASN A 205 -8.55 -4.51 -14.69
C ASN A 205 -9.70 -5.39 -14.18
N GLU A 206 -9.39 -6.60 -13.68
CA GLU A 206 -10.40 -7.47 -13.06
C GLU A 206 -10.93 -6.85 -11.76
N ALA A 207 -10.05 -6.31 -10.92
CA ALA A 207 -10.45 -5.60 -9.69
C ALA A 207 -11.33 -4.38 -10.02
N ALA A 208 -10.98 -3.61 -11.04
CA ALA A 208 -11.77 -2.47 -11.50
C ALA A 208 -13.16 -2.87 -12.04
N ALA A 209 -13.31 -4.09 -12.54
CA ALA A 209 -14.60 -4.65 -12.99
C ALA A 209 -15.36 -5.38 -11.86
N HIS A 210 -14.75 -5.58 -10.70
CA HIS A 210 -15.36 -6.35 -9.61
C HIS A 210 -16.54 -5.59 -8.98
N PRO A 211 -17.70 -6.25 -8.76
CA PRO A 211 -18.91 -5.61 -8.23
C PRO A 211 -18.69 -4.86 -6.91
N HIS A 212 -17.85 -5.38 -6.04
CA HIS A 212 -17.51 -4.75 -4.78
C HIS A 212 -16.94 -3.32 -4.97
N PHE A 213 -15.95 -3.17 -5.85
CA PHE A 213 -15.32 -1.85 -6.09
C PHE A 213 -16.22 -0.92 -6.89
N ILE A 214 -17.06 -1.46 -7.80
CA ILE A 214 -18.06 -0.68 -8.54
C ILE A 214 -19.09 -0.10 -7.56
N GLN A 215 -19.69 -0.94 -6.70
CA GLN A 215 -20.70 -0.50 -5.72
C GLN A 215 -20.13 0.50 -4.69
N ARG A 216 -18.83 0.40 -4.37
CA ARG A 216 -18.16 1.33 -3.48
C ARG A 216 -17.65 2.59 -4.17
N ASN A 217 -17.94 2.77 -5.46
CA ASN A 217 -17.51 3.92 -6.25
C ASN A 217 -15.98 4.13 -6.25
N MET A 218 -15.22 3.03 -6.28
CA MET A 218 -13.75 3.10 -6.29
C MET A 218 -13.17 3.47 -7.65
N LEU A 219 -14.02 3.71 -8.65
CA LEU A 219 -13.66 4.26 -9.94
C LEU A 219 -14.36 5.60 -10.13
N CYS A 220 -13.66 6.55 -10.72
CA CYS A 220 -14.21 7.83 -11.14
C CYS A 220 -13.83 8.14 -12.59
N GLU A 221 -14.51 9.12 -13.17
CA GLU A 221 -14.13 9.71 -14.44
C GLU A 221 -13.51 11.07 -14.19
N ALA A 222 -12.32 11.30 -14.73
CA ALA A 222 -11.69 12.61 -14.80
C ALA A 222 -11.80 13.15 -16.24
N ILE A 223 -11.89 14.47 -16.35
CA ILE A 223 -11.95 15.14 -17.67
C ILE A 223 -10.57 15.71 -17.96
N ASP A 224 -10.00 15.38 -19.11
CA ASP A 224 -8.74 15.97 -19.58
C ASP A 224 -8.97 17.38 -20.17
N GLN A 225 -7.88 18.05 -20.50
CA GLN A 225 -7.92 19.41 -21.09
C GLN A 225 -8.64 19.49 -22.44
N ASN A 226 -8.87 18.36 -23.12
CA ASN A 226 -9.57 18.27 -24.41
C ASN A 226 -11.04 17.84 -24.23
N GLY A 227 -11.50 17.67 -23.00
CA GLY A 227 -12.85 17.21 -22.69
C GLY A 227 -13.07 15.70 -22.74
N HIS A 228 -12.01 14.90 -22.90
CA HIS A 228 -12.13 13.45 -22.90
C HIS A 228 -12.26 12.92 -21.47
N LYS A 229 -13.10 11.90 -21.33
CA LYS A 229 -13.28 11.18 -20.07
C LYS A 229 -12.21 10.09 -19.92
N ILE A 230 -11.52 10.13 -18.78
CA ILE A 230 -10.48 9.17 -18.44
C ILE A 230 -10.88 8.46 -17.15
N LYS A 231 -10.94 7.13 -17.16
CA LYS A 231 -11.16 6.34 -15.94
C LYS A 231 -9.96 6.44 -15.01
N GLN A 232 -10.24 6.66 -13.75
CA GLN A 232 -9.23 6.73 -12.68
C GLN A 232 -9.70 5.99 -11.42
N ILE A 233 -8.73 5.59 -10.60
CA ILE A 233 -9.01 5.07 -9.26
C ILE A 233 -9.46 6.24 -8.38
N ASN A 234 -10.60 6.09 -7.72
CA ASN A 234 -11.13 7.09 -6.82
C ASN A 234 -10.42 7.05 -5.45
N THR A 235 -10.57 8.11 -4.68
CA THR A 235 -10.10 8.12 -3.30
C THR A 235 -10.90 7.15 -2.43
N ALA A 236 -10.22 6.48 -1.49
CA ALA A 236 -10.86 5.64 -0.48
C ALA A 236 -11.44 6.43 0.70
N LEU A 237 -11.25 7.76 0.73
CA LEU A 237 -11.81 8.61 1.78
C LEU A 237 -13.33 8.71 1.62
N PRO A 238 -14.12 8.58 2.72
CA PRO A 238 -15.59 8.51 2.66
C PRO A 238 -16.28 9.85 2.40
N PHE A 239 -15.54 10.87 2.01
CA PHE A 239 -16.08 12.20 1.74
C PHE A 239 -16.74 12.24 0.37
N LYS A 240 -17.96 12.74 0.30
CA LYS A 240 -18.61 13.01 -0.98
C LYS A 240 -17.97 14.23 -1.61
N SER A 241 -17.18 14.02 -2.65
CA SER A 241 -16.72 15.13 -3.49
C SER A 241 -17.87 15.57 -4.39
N THR A 242 -18.16 16.88 -4.40
CA THR A 242 -19.07 17.50 -5.37
C THR A 242 -18.31 18.06 -6.56
N GLN A 243 -17.00 17.95 -6.57
CA GLN A 243 -16.14 18.48 -7.63
C GLN A 243 -15.97 17.44 -8.75
N ASN A 244 -16.03 17.90 -9.98
CA ASN A 244 -15.61 17.11 -11.13
C ASN A 244 -14.11 16.84 -11.02
N HIS A 245 -13.71 15.59 -11.20
CA HIS A 245 -12.29 15.24 -11.26
C HIS A 245 -11.72 15.74 -12.60
N THR A 246 -10.60 16.46 -12.52
CA THR A 246 -9.82 16.85 -13.70
C THR A 246 -8.57 15.99 -13.80
N ALA A 247 -8.24 15.54 -15.00
CA ALA A 247 -6.98 14.88 -15.25
C ALA A 247 -5.82 15.87 -15.24
N GLY A 248 -4.59 15.38 -15.11
CA GLY A 248 -3.40 16.23 -15.19
C GLY A 248 -3.32 16.97 -16.51
N CYS A 249 -2.85 18.22 -16.47
CA CYS A 249 -2.61 19.04 -17.64
C CYS A 249 -1.19 18.81 -18.21
N GLN A 250 -0.90 19.38 -19.38
CA GLN A 250 0.44 19.35 -19.95
C GLN A 250 1.42 20.20 -19.14
N LEU A 251 2.71 19.87 -19.25
CA LEU A 251 3.77 20.62 -18.57
C LEU A 251 3.79 22.06 -19.04
N GLY A 252 3.67 22.99 -18.09
CA GLY A 252 3.67 24.43 -18.35
C GLY A 252 2.29 25.04 -18.60
N HIS A 253 1.22 24.27 -18.56
CA HIS A 253 -0.14 24.75 -18.82
C HIS A 253 -0.56 25.97 -17.96
N HIS A 254 -0.19 25.98 -16.69
CA HIS A 254 -0.52 27.06 -15.77
C HIS A 254 0.62 28.07 -15.59
N SER A 255 1.75 27.95 -16.31
CA SER A 255 2.92 28.77 -16.05
C SER A 255 2.65 30.27 -16.21
N ARG A 256 1.93 30.68 -17.27
CA ARG A 256 1.59 32.08 -17.51
C ARG A 256 0.65 32.62 -16.42
N GLU A 257 -0.45 31.90 -16.14
CA GLU A 257 -1.43 32.27 -15.11
C GLU A 257 -0.79 32.48 -13.74
N VAL A 258 0.11 31.57 -13.34
CA VAL A 258 0.83 31.67 -12.07
C VAL A 258 1.72 32.90 -12.04
N LEU A 259 2.48 33.18 -13.09
CA LEU A 259 3.36 34.36 -13.14
C LEU A 259 2.57 35.68 -13.18
N GLU A 260 1.48 35.74 -13.93
CA GLU A 260 0.57 36.91 -13.95
C GLU A 260 -0.01 37.16 -12.54
N SER A 261 -0.41 36.10 -11.82
CA SER A 261 -0.89 36.22 -10.43
C SER A 261 0.17 36.74 -9.46
N LEU A 262 1.45 36.57 -9.80
CA LEU A 262 2.60 37.13 -9.07
C LEU A 262 3.03 38.50 -9.58
N SER A 263 2.24 39.15 -10.46
CA SER A 263 2.47 40.48 -11.05
C SER A 263 3.68 40.58 -12.00
N TYR A 264 4.06 39.46 -12.62
CA TYR A 264 5.01 39.50 -13.74
C TYR A 264 4.33 40.06 -14.96
N GLY A 265 5.01 41.01 -15.64
CA GLY A 265 4.54 41.55 -16.90
C GLY A 265 4.79 40.63 -18.10
N ASP A 266 4.05 40.85 -19.19
CA ASP A 266 4.20 40.03 -20.41
C ASP A 266 5.63 39.95 -20.92
N GLN A 267 6.38 41.07 -20.92
CA GLN A 267 7.77 41.08 -21.37
C GLN A 267 8.69 40.21 -20.50
N GLU A 268 8.45 40.17 -19.19
CA GLU A 268 9.22 39.34 -18.26
C GLU A 268 8.88 37.88 -18.47
N ILE A 269 7.61 37.52 -18.67
CA ILE A 269 7.14 36.16 -18.94
C ILE A 269 7.72 35.69 -20.27
N ASP A 270 7.65 36.51 -21.32
CA ASP A 270 8.20 36.14 -22.64
C ASP A 270 9.72 35.95 -22.58
N HIS A 271 10.43 36.76 -21.80
CA HIS A 271 11.86 36.56 -21.56
C HIS A 271 12.16 35.24 -20.88
N LEU A 272 11.38 34.86 -19.85
CA LEU A 272 11.52 33.57 -19.17
C LEU A 272 11.26 32.36 -20.10
N ILE A 273 10.32 32.50 -21.04
CA ILE A 273 10.05 31.50 -22.08
C ILE A 273 11.24 31.38 -23.04
N GLN A 274 11.70 32.53 -23.57
CA GLN A 274 12.80 32.57 -24.55
C GLN A 274 14.11 32.01 -23.98
N THR A 275 14.37 32.25 -22.70
CA THR A 275 15.55 31.70 -21.99
C THR A 275 15.40 30.25 -21.56
N GLY A 276 14.23 29.63 -21.78
CA GLY A 276 13.95 28.25 -21.39
C GLY A 276 13.81 28.04 -19.88
N CYS A 277 13.68 29.11 -19.10
CA CYS A 277 13.44 29.02 -17.65
C CYS A 277 12.07 28.44 -17.32
N ILE A 278 11.09 28.68 -18.19
CA ILE A 278 9.72 28.14 -18.07
C ILE A 278 9.26 27.57 -19.41
N LYS A 279 8.29 26.64 -19.33
CA LYS A 279 7.58 26.10 -20.49
C LYS A 279 6.13 26.59 -20.46
N ILE A 280 5.57 26.84 -21.63
CA ILE A 280 4.12 27.06 -21.82
C ILE A 280 3.64 25.97 -22.79
N SER A 281 2.51 25.33 -22.49
CA SER A 281 1.84 24.37 -23.37
C SER A 281 0.58 24.97 -23.94
#